data_cb6772b1d1c621625dbb9bc1e35ca197
#
_entry.id   cb6772b1d1c621625dbb9bc1e35ca197
#
_cell.length_a   1.000
_cell.length_b   1.000
_cell.length_c   1.000
_cell.angle_alpha   90.00
_cell.angle_beta   90.00
_cell.angle_gamma   90.00
#
_symmetry.space_group_name_H-M   'P 1'
#
loop_
_entity.id
_entity.type
_entity.pdbx_description
1 polymer ?
#
loop_
_entity_poly.entity_id
_entity_poly.type
_entity_poly.pdbx_seq_one_letter_code
_entity_poly.pdbx_strand_id
1 'polypeptide(L)'
;LAGSGLGLIAIWAGNALAPAGWGNVQLGVLALVVFLAGCALVLMSWCFHRERSQANRHLEALARVSPQDLFGDTPAVSLPPLPPTHPQAPLIASVKEALSAHLRRIQELEHARAALEVRCRRAVAQCEQIKAIFSYLAEPILAVDDYNELLLANRSAEELFGFESAKVEDRALARVVQCQRLVDLLAGTASRKTPGSRTEELEITDAQGRKRWYRATAVKLAAGDGGEQRGMGTAQGAVAVLRDIGDHKALQKRNAEFVSAVSHEMKTPLAGIKAYVELLADGEAEDRATQEEFLQLISGQADRLQRLVENLLNIARIEAGVVNVNKQPRSLNEILEEALRLVRPSAETKNIQLVSELSPMYLGVLADRDMLLQAALNLLSNAVKYTPEGGKVILRSQTDGEHVRFEVQDTGVGLSEEDCQRVFEKFYRVKKDRDMAPGTGLGLPLAKHIVEDVHGGTITVESKLGEGSTFAVILPRAGQSL
;
A
#
# COMPACT_ATOMS: atom_id res chain seq x y z
N LEU A 1 -34.60 -23.38 69.08
CA LEU A 1 -33.84 -22.15 69.45
C LEU A 1 -32.33 -22.40 69.58
N ALA A 2 -31.85 -23.59 69.98
CA ALA A 2 -30.41 -23.87 70.02
C ALA A 2 -29.75 -24.03 68.62
N GLY A 3 -30.49 -24.48 67.62
CA GLY A 3 -29.96 -24.64 66.27
C GLY A 3 -29.72 -23.33 65.49
N SER A 4 -30.52 -22.30 65.73
CA SER A 4 -30.33 -20.99 65.09
C SER A 4 -29.17 -20.18 65.68
N GLY A 5 -28.88 -20.36 66.95
CA GLY A 5 -27.73 -19.71 67.62
C GLY A 5 -26.37 -20.30 67.18
N LEU A 6 -26.30 -21.59 66.98
CA LEU A 6 -25.08 -22.29 66.54
C LEU A 6 -24.76 -21.93 65.03
N GLY A 7 -25.80 -21.75 64.18
CA GLY A 7 -25.61 -21.31 62.82
C GLY A 7 -25.06 -19.88 62.69
N LEU A 8 -25.56 -18.96 63.55
CA LEU A 8 -25.06 -17.59 63.60
C LEU A 8 -23.63 -17.47 64.15
N ILE A 9 -23.30 -18.30 65.16
CA ILE A 9 -21.94 -18.39 65.75
C ILE A 9 -20.96 -18.98 64.70
N ALA A 10 -21.38 -19.99 63.92
CA ALA A 10 -20.55 -20.57 62.85
C ALA A 10 -20.26 -19.59 61.73
N ILE A 11 -21.27 -18.77 61.30
CA ILE A 11 -21.09 -17.70 60.28
C ILE A 11 -20.19 -16.58 60.82
N TRP A 12 -20.38 -16.20 62.12
CA TRP A 12 -19.54 -15.18 62.76
C TRP A 12 -18.08 -15.63 62.93
N ALA A 13 -17.87 -16.86 63.41
CA ALA A 13 -16.55 -17.47 63.56
C ALA A 13 -15.87 -17.70 62.21
N GLY A 14 -16.60 -18.03 61.12
CA GLY A 14 -16.11 -18.15 59.78
C GLY A 14 -15.60 -16.79 59.20
N ASN A 15 -16.34 -15.72 59.47
CA ASN A 15 -15.93 -14.39 59.07
C ASN A 15 -14.75 -13.81 59.88
N ALA A 16 -14.63 -14.19 61.15
CA ALA A 16 -13.57 -13.74 62.07
C ALA A 16 -12.21 -14.46 61.83
N LEU A 17 -12.23 -15.66 61.25
CA LEU A 17 -11.05 -16.50 61.01
C LEU A 17 -10.59 -16.52 59.54
N ALA A 18 -11.30 -15.84 58.65
CA ALA A 18 -10.98 -15.83 57.23
C ALA A 18 -9.83 -14.86 56.93
N PRO A 19 -8.75 -15.29 56.24
CA PRO A 19 -7.73 -14.39 55.72
C PRO A 19 -8.31 -13.43 54.69
N ALA A 20 -7.79 -12.19 54.65
CA ALA A 20 -8.20 -11.18 53.68
C ALA A 20 -7.93 -11.68 52.23
N GLY A 21 -9.00 -11.87 51.47
CA GLY A 21 -8.91 -12.32 50.06
C GLY A 21 -9.68 -13.59 49.70
N TRP A 22 -10.37 -14.19 50.65
CA TRP A 22 -11.18 -15.37 50.35
C TRP A 22 -12.51 -15.03 49.70
N GLY A 23 -12.84 -15.75 48.62
CA GLY A 23 -14.12 -15.58 47.91
C GLY A 23 -15.29 -16.25 48.68
N ASN A 24 -16.53 -15.88 48.36
CA ASN A 24 -17.76 -16.34 48.99
C ASN A 24 -17.89 -17.88 49.04
N VAL A 25 -17.32 -18.63 48.09
CA VAL A 25 -17.35 -20.11 48.08
C VAL A 25 -16.45 -20.70 49.13
N GLN A 26 -15.28 -20.14 49.38
CA GLN A 26 -14.32 -20.61 50.41
C GLN A 26 -14.84 -20.29 51.80
N LEU A 27 -15.49 -19.13 51.98
CA LEU A 27 -16.19 -18.78 53.22
C LEU A 27 -17.37 -19.72 53.49
N GLY A 28 -18.14 -20.10 52.48
CA GLY A 28 -19.24 -21.08 52.58
C GLY A 28 -18.75 -22.47 52.99
N VAL A 29 -17.64 -22.92 52.39
CA VAL A 29 -17.05 -24.23 52.76
C VAL A 29 -16.48 -24.20 54.17
N LEU A 30 -15.81 -23.13 54.59
CA LEU A 30 -15.30 -22.96 55.94
C LEU A 30 -16.44 -22.94 56.94
N ALA A 31 -17.54 -22.24 56.68
CA ALA A 31 -18.72 -22.19 57.51
C ALA A 31 -19.41 -23.57 57.63
N LEU A 32 -19.47 -24.35 56.54
CA LEU A 32 -20.01 -25.69 56.51
C LEU A 32 -19.13 -26.66 57.33
N VAL A 33 -17.81 -26.58 57.23
CA VAL A 33 -16.86 -27.41 57.99
C VAL A 33 -16.94 -27.09 59.49
N VAL A 34 -16.99 -25.80 59.82
CA VAL A 34 -17.16 -25.38 61.28
C VAL A 34 -18.52 -25.78 61.78
N PHE A 35 -19.60 -25.72 61.02
CA PHE A 35 -20.93 -26.16 61.36
C PHE A 35 -20.98 -27.68 61.54
N LEU A 36 -20.41 -28.46 60.61
CA LEU A 36 -20.35 -29.94 60.75
C LEU A 36 -19.47 -30.38 61.87
N ALA A 37 -18.35 -29.71 62.13
CA ALA A 37 -17.50 -29.95 63.33
C ALA A 37 -18.23 -29.59 64.60
N GLY A 38 -18.99 -28.49 64.67
CA GLY A 38 -19.82 -28.07 65.75
C GLY A 38 -20.96 -29.07 66.03
N CYS A 39 -21.64 -29.54 64.97
CA CYS A 39 -22.67 -30.59 65.11
C CYS A 39 -22.08 -31.91 65.54
N ALA A 40 -20.91 -32.31 65.08
CA ALA A 40 -20.19 -33.50 65.50
C ALA A 40 -19.82 -33.39 66.99
N LEU A 41 -19.36 -32.23 67.48
CA LEU A 41 -19.03 -31.93 68.84
C LEU A 41 -20.27 -31.98 69.78
N VAL A 42 -21.41 -31.40 69.30
CA VAL A 42 -22.69 -31.43 70.03
C VAL A 42 -23.24 -32.88 70.16
N LEU A 43 -23.21 -33.61 69.03
CA LEU A 43 -23.60 -35.04 69.05
C LEU A 43 -22.66 -35.90 69.87
N MET A 44 -21.37 -35.63 69.84
CA MET A 44 -20.38 -36.28 70.68
C MET A 44 -20.64 -35.94 72.16
N SER A 45 -20.89 -34.72 72.56
CA SER A 45 -21.18 -34.31 73.93
C SER A 45 -22.45 -34.99 74.47
N TRP A 46 -23.45 -35.18 73.60
CA TRP A 46 -24.71 -35.86 74.01
C TRP A 46 -24.55 -37.38 74.14
N CYS A 47 -23.72 -38.01 73.32
CA CYS A 47 -23.43 -39.47 73.43
C CYS A 47 -22.43 -39.82 74.54
N PHE A 48 -21.57 -38.92 75.00
CA PHE A 48 -20.38 -39.16 75.78
C PHE A 48 -20.51 -38.90 77.30
N HIS A 49 -21.72 -38.63 77.77
CA HIS A 49 -21.89 -38.55 79.22
C HIS A 49 -21.66 -39.91 79.92
N ARG A 50 -21.32 -40.97 79.11
CA ARG A 50 -21.11 -42.34 79.66
C ARG A 50 -19.69 -42.91 79.58
N GLU A 51 -18.75 -42.32 78.81
CA GLU A 51 -17.35 -42.82 78.68
C GLU A 51 -16.32 -41.68 78.65
N ARG A 52 -15.99 -41.15 79.75
CA ARG A 52 -15.29 -39.89 79.98
C ARG A 52 -13.78 -39.84 79.63
N SER A 53 -13.04 -40.91 79.36
CA SER A 53 -11.59 -40.87 79.33
C SER A 53 -10.94 -41.00 77.95
N GLN A 54 -11.57 -41.55 76.93
CA GLN A 54 -11.02 -41.66 75.59
C GLN A 54 -11.50 -40.53 74.63
N ALA A 55 -12.75 -40.05 74.83
CA ALA A 55 -13.35 -39.00 74.01
C ALA A 55 -12.64 -37.66 74.15
N ASN A 56 -12.13 -37.30 75.35
CA ASN A 56 -11.44 -36.02 75.52
C ASN A 56 -10.14 -35.93 74.67
N ARG A 57 -9.40 -37.04 74.45
CA ARG A 57 -8.18 -37.07 73.67
C ARG A 57 -8.46 -36.87 72.20
N HIS A 58 -9.56 -37.39 71.67
CA HIS A 58 -9.97 -37.18 70.25
C HIS A 58 -10.55 -35.80 69.99
N LEU A 59 -11.28 -35.23 71.00
CA LEU A 59 -11.78 -33.86 70.96
C LEU A 59 -10.65 -32.82 70.97
N GLU A 60 -9.62 -33.03 71.79
CA GLU A 60 -8.42 -32.16 71.80
C GLU A 60 -7.61 -32.26 70.53
N ALA A 61 -7.55 -33.41 69.84
CA ALA A 61 -6.90 -33.58 68.57
C ALA A 61 -7.67 -32.85 67.44
N LEU A 62 -9.03 -32.94 67.46
CA LEU A 62 -9.87 -32.20 66.48
C LEU A 62 -9.84 -30.69 66.71
N ALA A 63 -9.79 -30.25 68.00
CA ALA A 63 -9.71 -28.83 68.35
C ALA A 63 -8.33 -28.20 68.00
N ARG A 64 -7.30 -29.00 67.77
CA ARG A 64 -5.96 -28.57 67.42
C ARG A 64 -5.75 -28.51 65.89
N VAL A 65 -6.69 -28.99 65.06
CA VAL A 65 -6.61 -28.88 63.60
C VAL A 65 -6.80 -27.40 63.18
N SER A 66 -5.72 -26.75 62.80
CA SER A 66 -5.80 -25.35 62.35
C SER A 66 -6.39 -25.25 60.93
N PRO A 67 -7.02 -24.14 60.60
CA PRO A 67 -7.42 -23.91 59.20
C PRO A 67 -6.28 -24.06 58.15
N GLN A 68 -5.04 -23.81 58.60
CA GLN A 68 -3.85 -23.96 57.73
C GLN A 68 -3.52 -25.43 57.43
N ASP A 69 -3.83 -26.35 58.40
CA ASP A 69 -3.64 -27.78 58.16
C ASP A 69 -4.70 -28.40 57.26
N LEU A 70 -5.83 -27.72 57.08
CA LEU A 70 -6.92 -28.08 56.14
C LEU A 70 -6.71 -27.58 54.73
N PHE A 71 -5.95 -26.50 54.57
CA PHE A 71 -5.81 -25.75 53.30
C PHE A 71 -4.36 -25.60 52.83
N GLY A 72 -3.39 -26.31 53.45
CA GLY A 72 -2.00 -26.34 52.96
C GLY A 72 -1.84 -27.14 51.66
N ASP A 73 -0.70 -26.93 50.96
CA ASP A 73 -0.40 -27.52 49.63
C ASP A 73 -0.49 -29.07 49.57
N THR A 74 -0.50 -29.72 50.73
CA THR A 74 -0.79 -31.14 50.87
C THR A 74 -1.80 -31.33 52.01
N PRO A 75 -3.11 -31.42 51.69
CA PRO A 75 -4.15 -31.61 52.72
C PRO A 75 -4.08 -33.02 53.30
N ALA A 76 -3.15 -33.20 54.22
CA ALA A 76 -3.08 -34.39 55.03
C ALA A 76 -3.94 -34.16 56.29
N VAL A 77 -5.26 -34.22 56.13
CA VAL A 77 -6.14 -34.35 57.31
C VAL A 77 -5.94 -35.75 57.91
N SER A 78 -4.89 -35.91 58.69
CA SER A 78 -4.67 -37.13 59.45
C SER A 78 -5.53 -37.09 60.70
N LEU A 79 -6.82 -37.35 60.52
CA LEU A 79 -7.65 -37.70 61.69
C LEU A 79 -7.10 -39.01 62.25
N PRO A 80 -6.86 -39.06 63.56
CA PRO A 80 -6.35 -40.27 64.16
C PRO A 80 -7.29 -41.45 63.85
N PRO A 81 -6.75 -42.64 63.51
CA PRO A 81 -7.57 -43.78 63.15
C PRO A 81 -8.37 -44.19 64.37
N LEU A 82 -9.68 -44.12 64.25
CA LEU A 82 -10.57 -44.75 65.30
C LEU A 82 -10.57 -46.26 65.06
N PRO A 83 -10.63 -47.04 66.16
CA PRO A 83 -10.83 -48.46 66.00
C PRO A 83 -12.09 -48.75 65.20
N PRO A 84 -12.10 -49.75 64.29
CA PRO A 84 -13.25 -50.04 63.43
C PRO A 84 -14.54 -50.45 64.22
N THR A 85 -14.39 -50.80 65.48
CA THR A 85 -15.48 -51.12 66.39
C THR A 85 -16.12 -49.91 67.08
N HIS A 86 -15.58 -48.68 66.86
CA HIS A 86 -16.13 -47.49 67.49
C HIS A 86 -17.44 -47.06 66.77
N PRO A 87 -18.54 -46.79 67.47
CA PRO A 87 -19.85 -46.51 66.91
C PRO A 87 -19.85 -45.24 65.93
N GLN A 88 -18.86 -44.39 66.03
CA GLN A 88 -18.71 -43.15 65.22
C GLN A 88 -17.74 -43.30 64.07
N ALA A 89 -17.09 -44.44 63.90
CA ALA A 89 -16.14 -44.68 62.79
C ALA A 89 -16.78 -44.44 61.40
N PRO A 90 -18.02 -44.90 61.09
CA PRO A 90 -18.66 -44.66 59.78
C PRO A 90 -18.99 -43.19 59.52
N LEU A 91 -19.34 -42.44 60.61
CA LEU A 91 -19.62 -40.99 60.42
C LEU A 91 -18.35 -40.21 60.07
N ILE A 92 -17.23 -40.49 60.74
CA ILE A 92 -15.95 -39.84 60.48
C ILE A 92 -15.44 -40.21 59.09
N ALA A 93 -15.64 -41.43 58.61
CA ALA A 93 -15.29 -41.88 57.31
C ALA A 93 -16.07 -41.11 56.21
N SER A 94 -17.41 -40.98 56.39
CA SER A 94 -18.26 -40.25 55.47
C SER A 94 -17.93 -38.73 55.41
N VAL A 95 -17.64 -38.10 56.55
CA VAL A 95 -17.21 -36.72 56.66
C VAL A 95 -15.87 -36.51 55.93
N LYS A 96 -14.91 -37.40 56.11
CA LYS A 96 -13.60 -37.36 55.45
C LYS A 96 -13.74 -37.53 53.92
N GLU A 97 -14.58 -38.42 53.47
CA GLU A 97 -14.86 -38.65 52.09
C GLU A 97 -15.54 -37.41 51.41
N ALA A 98 -16.58 -36.88 52.09
CA ALA A 98 -17.24 -35.65 51.62
C ALA A 98 -16.27 -34.46 51.55
N LEU A 99 -15.43 -34.28 52.56
CA LEU A 99 -14.43 -33.21 52.59
C LEU A 99 -13.41 -33.36 51.45
N SER A 100 -12.90 -34.59 51.25
CA SER A 100 -11.96 -34.85 50.16
C SER A 100 -12.58 -34.64 48.77
N ALA A 101 -13.86 -34.97 48.60
CA ALA A 101 -14.59 -34.72 47.35
C ALA A 101 -14.78 -33.21 47.11
N HIS A 102 -15.11 -32.44 48.14
CA HIS A 102 -15.22 -30.97 48.02
C HIS A 102 -13.88 -30.31 47.72
N LEU A 103 -12.80 -30.71 48.34
CA LEU A 103 -11.47 -30.20 48.09
C LEU A 103 -11.03 -30.46 46.65
N ARG A 104 -11.26 -31.68 46.13
CA ARG A 104 -11.00 -31.98 44.70
C ARG A 104 -11.82 -31.09 43.78
N ARG A 105 -13.09 -30.86 44.12
CA ARG A 105 -13.95 -30.00 43.32
C ARG A 105 -13.50 -28.53 43.29
N ILE A 106 -13.01 -28.02 44.41
CA ILE A 106 -12.43 -26.68 44.49
C ILE A 106 -11.19 -26.60 43.63
N GLN A 107 -10.26 -27.55 43.71
CA GLN A 107 -9.06 -27.58 42.86
C GLN A 107 -9.40 -27.65 41.37
N GLU A 108 -10.38 -28.50 40.99
CA GLU A 108 -10.85 -28.55 39.59
C GLU A 108 -11.39 -27.21 39.12
N LEU A 109 -12.18 -26.50 39.94
CA LEU A 109 -12.74 -25.19 39.62
C LEU A 109 -11.65 -24.11 39.53
N GLU A 110 -10.66 -24.13 40.40
CA GLU A 110 -9.50 -23.23 40.35
C GLU A 110 -8.67 -23.45 39.09
N HIS A 111 -8.39 -24.70 38.73
CA HIS A 111 -7.71 -25.03 37.47
C HIS A 111 -8.52 -24.60 36.25
N ALA A 112 -9.83 -24.85 36.24
CA ALA A 112 -10.72 -24.42 35.15
C ALA A 112 -10.78 -22.88 35.02
N ARG A 113 -10.85 -22.17 36.16
CA ARG A 113 -10.81 -20.69 36.17
C ARG A 113 -9.49 -20.16 35.62
N ALA A 114 -8.36 -20.69 36.09
CA ALA A 114 -7.05 -20.27 35.58
C ALA A 114 -6.90 -20.52 34.06
N ALA A 115 -7.38 -21.68 33.59
CA ALA A 115 -7.39 -21.99 32.16
C ALA A 115 -8.26 -21.03 31.33
N LEU A 116 -9.45 -20.67 31.84
CA LEU A 116 -10.34 -19.68 31.22
C LEU A 116 -9.72 -18.28 31.20
N GLU A 117 -9.07 -17.88 32.29
CA GLU A 117 -8.39 -16.58 32.38
C GLU A 117 -7.26 -16.45 31.34
N VAL A 118 -6.44 -17.51 31.19
CA VAL A 118 -5.40 -17.55 30.14
C VAL A 118 -6.01 -17.49 28.77
N ARG A 119 -7.10 -18.21 28.48
CA ARG A 119 -7.80 -18.16 27.20
C ARG A 119 -8.38 -16.76 26.91
N CYS A 120 -9.00 -16.15 27.92
CA CYS A 120 -9.55 -14.80 27.80
C CYS A 120 -8.45 -13.78 27.51
N ARG A 121 -7.33 -13.80 28.24
CA ARG A 121 -6.17 -12.93 28.00
C ARG A 121 -5.61 -13.10 26.58
N ARG A 122 -5.51 -14.36 26.09
CA ARG A 122 -5.07 -14.63 24.72
C ARG A 122 -6.05 -14.08 23.69
N ALA A 123 -7.35 -14.27 23.89
CA ALA A 123 -8.36 -13.74 22.98
C ALA A 123 -8.34 -12.21 22.92
N VAL A 124 -8.21 -11.53 24.06
CA VAL A 124 -8.08 -10.07 24.12
C VAL A 124 -6.82 -9.61 23.39
N ALA A 125 -5.67 -10.23 23.67
CA ALA A 125 -4.42 -9.88 22.98
C ALA A 125 -4.50 -10.10 21.45
N GLN A 126 -5.15 -11.17 21.00
CA GLN A 126 -5.40 -11.42 19.58
C GLN A 126 -6.31 -10.36 18.97
N CYS A 127 -7.39 -9.96 19.64
CA CYS A 127 -8.26 -8.88 19.19
C CYS A 127 -7.51 -7.55 19.07
N GLU A 128 -6.68 -7.20 20.05
CA GLU A 128 -5.86 -5.99 20.02
C GLU A 128 -4.85 -6.02 18.86
N GLN A 129 -4.22 -7.17 18.64
CA GLN A 129 -3.31 -7.35 17.51
C GLN A 129 -4.01 -7.20 16.16
N ILE A 130 -5.21 -7.80 15.99
CA ILE A 130 -6.00 -7.65 14.75
C ILE A 130 -6.42 -6.20 14.56
N LYS A 131 -6.87 -5.51 15.61
CA LYS A 131 -7.22 -4.09 15.57
C LYS A 131 -6.01 -3.23 15.16
N ALA A 132 -4.83 -3.51 15.72
CA ALA A 132 -3.62 -2.81 15.35
C ALA A 132 -3.28 -3.03 13.86
N ILE A 133 -3.25 -4.28 13.37
CA ILE A 133 -3.02 -4.59 11.96
C ILE A 133 -4.03 -3.86 11.06
N PHE A 134 -5.32 -3.94 11.40
CA PHE A 134 -6.39 -3.28 10.66
C PHE A 134 -6.18 -1.75 10.56
N SER A 135 -5.76 -1.12 11.67
CA SER A 135 -5.51 0.33 11.71
C SER A 135 -4.29 0.75 10.88
N TYR A 136 -3.26 -0.12 10.77
CA TYR A 136 -2.04 0.19 10.01
C TYR A 136 -2.11 -0.21 8.53
N LEU A 137 -3.18 -0.82 8.07
CA LEU A 137 -3.36 -1.09 6.64
C LEU A 137 -3.44 0.23 5.86
N ALA A 138 -2.60 0.34 4.82
CA ALA A 138 -2.54 1.54 3.99
C ALA A 138 -3.78 1.73 3.10
N GLU A 139 -4.44 0.63 2.73
CA GLU A 139 -5.67 0.69 1.93
C GLU A 139 -6.85 1.06 2.82
N PRO A 140 -7.67 2.07 2.47
CA PRO A 140 -8.90 2.40 3.18
C PRO A 140 -9.90 1.23 3.16
N ILE A 141 -10.42 0.87 4.34
CA ILE A 141 -11.38 -0.22 4.51
C ILE A 141 -12.59 0.31 5.27
N LEU A 142 -13.78 0.03 4.72
CA LEU A 142 -15.07 0.38 5.31
C LEU A 142 -15.94 -0.87 5.38
N ALA A 143 -16.58 -1.10 6.52
CA ALA A 143 -17.60 -2.14 6.66
C ALA A 143 -18.92 -1.52 7.10
N VAL A 144 -20.01 -1.97 6.49
CA VAL A 144 -21.38 -1.52 6.80
C VAL A 144 -22.26 -2.73 7.12
N ASP A 145 -23.31 -2.48 7.87
CA ASP A 145 -24.37 -3.45 8.15
C ASP A 145 -25.43 -3.52 7.01
N ASP A 146 -26.49 -4.31 7.21
CA ASP A 146 -27.59 -4.43 6.29
C ASP A 146 -28.45 -3.15 6.15
N TYR A 147 -28.32 -2.21 7.10
CA TYR A 147 -29.00 -0.89 7.10
C TYR A 147 -28.14 0.20 6.48
N ASN A 148 -26.94 -0.14 5.97
CA ASN A 148 -25.97 0.82 5.46
C ASN A 148 -25.38 1.76 6.53
N GLU A 149 -25.34 1.31 7.78
CA GLU A 149 -24.68 2.00 8.88
C GLU A 149 -23.25 1.56 8.99
N LEU A 150 -22.36 2.48 9.35
CA LEU A 150 -20.92 2.22 9.45
C LEU A 150 -20.63 1.32 10.65
N LEU A 151 -20.14 0.10 10.41
CA LEU A 151 -19.69 -0.84 11.44
C LEU A 151 -18.22 -0.65 11.80
N LEU A 152 -17.37 -0.53 10.80
CA LEU A 152 -15.92 -0.43 10.97
C LEU A 152 -15.31 0.45 9.88
N ALA A 153 -14.32 1.22 10.28
CA ALA A 153 -13.41 1.89 9.36
C ALA A 153 -11.98 1.79 9.92
N ASN A 154 -10.98 1.62 9.05
CA ASN A 154 -9.60 1.72 9.48
C ASN A 154 -9.11 3.17 9.40
N ARG A 155 -7.93 3.42 9.97
CA ARG A 155 -7.34 4.76 10.00
C ARG A 155 -7.20 5.41 8.62
N SER A 156 -6.82 4.63 7.60
CA SER A 156 -6.70 5.14 6.22
C SER A 156 -8.03 5.60 5.65
N ALA A 157 -9.15 4.94 6.00
CA ALA A 157 -10.49 5.38 5.61
C ALA A 157 -10.91 6.66 6.37
N GLU A 158 -10.60 6.75 7.66
CA GLU A 158 -10.84 7.96 8.46
C GLU A 158 -10.11 9.18 7.89
N GLU A 159 -8.84 9.01 7.54
CA GLU A 159 -8.01 10.07 6.93
C GLU A 159 -8.51 10.46 5.53
N LEU A 160 -8.94 9.48 4.71
CA LEU A 160 -9.45 9.73 3.36
C LEU A 160 -10.73 10.56 3.38
N PHE A 161 -11.70 10.19 4.23
CA PHE A 161 -13.02 10.82 4.28
C PHE A 161 -13.16 11.91 5.33
N GLY A 162 -12.15 12.09 6.21
CA GLY A 162 -12.12 13.16 7.20
C GLY A 162 -13.07 12.97 8.38
N PHE A 163 -13.24 11.74 8.87
CA PHE A 163 -14.05 11.44 10.04
C PHE A 163 -13.29 10.64 11.09
N GLU A 164 -13.83 10.55 12.29
CA GLU A 164 -13.34 9.69 13.38
C GLU A 164 -14.39 8.61 13.67
N SER A 165 -14.05 7.33 13.54
CA SER A 165 -14.98 6.21 13.74
C SER A 165 -15.69 6.26 15.09
N ALA A 166 -14.95 6.56 16.16
CA ALA A 166 -15.51 6.64 17.52
C ALA A 166 -16.66 7.68 17.67
N LYS A 167 -16.78 8.66 16.75
CA LYS A 167 -17.84 9.68 16.77
C LYS A 167 -18.98 9.37 15.80
N VAL A 168 -18.82 8.33 14.97
CA VAL A 168 -19.68 8.07 13.79
C VAL A 168 -20.23 6.65 13.78
N GLU A 169 -19.87 5.79 14.77
CA GLU A 169 -20.49 4.46 14.93
C GLU A 169 -22.02 4.56 14.90
N ASP A 170 -22.68 3.62 14.21
CA ASP A 170 -24.13 3.54 14.01
C ASP A 170 -24.73 4.72 13.21
N ARG A 171 -23.97 5.40 12.36
CA ARG A 171 -24.50 6.41 11.45
C ARG A 171 -24.54 5.93 10.02
N ALA A 172 -25.58 6.37 9.29
CA ALA A 172 -25.74 6.09 7.87
C ALA A 172 -24.47 6.51 7.09
N LEU A 173 -23.88 5.58 6.33
CA LEU A 173 -22.66 5.79 5.55
C LEU A 173 -22.74 7.02 4.64
N ALA A 174 -23.92 7.29 4.05
CA ALA A 174 -24.16 8.45 3.19
C ALA A 174 -23.94 9.82 3.87
N ARG A 175 -23.90 9.88 5.21
CA ARG A 175 -23.59 11.11 5.95
C ARG A 175 -22.09 11.33 6.16
N VAL A 176 -21.32 10.25 6.03
CA VAL A 176 -19.88 10.23 6.31
C VAL A 176 -19.08 10.27 5.02
N VAL A 177 -19.56 9.54 4.00
CA VAL A 177 -18.90 9.38 2.70
C VAL A 177 -19.65 10.18 1.65
N GLN A 178 -19.01 11.20 1.07
CA GLN A 178 -19.62 12.05 0.04
C GLN A 178 -19.71 11.40 -1.35
N CYS A 179 -19.19 10.17 -1.52
CA CYS A 179 -19.23 9.44 -2.79
C CYS A 179 -20.46 8.53 -2.87
N GLN A 180 -21.55 9.00 -3.51
CA GLN A 180 -22.81 8.24 -3.65
C GLN A 180 -22.59 6.86 -4.31
N ARG A 181 -21.72 6.75 -5.31
CA ARG A 181 -21.42 5.50 -5.99
C ARG A 181 -20.79 4.44 -5.06
N LEU A 182 -19.99 4.85 -4.08
CA LEU A 182 -19.42 3.94 -3.07
C LEU A 182 -20.52 3.47 -2.11
N VAL A 183 -21.43 4.37 -1.72
CA VAL A 183 -22.59 4.02 -0.89
C VAL A 183 -23.47 3.01 -1.61
N ASP A 184 -23.78 3.25 -2.89
CA ASP A 184 -24.61 2.35 -3.72
C ASP A 184 -23.92 0.98 -3.94
N LEU A 185 -22.60 0.96 -4.11
CA LEU A 185 -21.81 -0.26 -4.23
C LEU A 185 -21.90 -1.13 -2.97
N LEU A 186 -21.75 -0.53 -1.79
CA LEU A 186 -21.85 -1.22 -0.51
C LEU A 186 -23.27 -1.70 -0.23
N ALA A 187 -24.26 -0.82 -0.37
CA ALA A 187 -25.68 -1.15 -0.20
C ALA A 187 -26.13 -2.27 -1.15
N GLY A 188 -25.76 -2.18 -2.43
CA GLY A 188 -26.05 -3.19 -3.42
C GLY A 188 -25.33 -4.51 -3.19
N THR A 189 -24.19 -4.52 -2.46
CA THR A 189 -23.45 -5.73 -2.11
C THR A 189 -24.04 -6.38 -0.85
N ALA A 190 -24.39 -5.61 0.17
CA ALA A 190 -25.02 -6.07 1.40
C ALA A 190 -26.34 -6.79 1.12
N SER A 191 -27.19 -6.20 0.27
CA SER A 191 -28.54 -6.73 -0.05
C SER A 191 -28.55 -7.99 -0.95
N ARG A 192 -27.41 -8.45 -1.48
CA ARG A 192 -27.36 -9.66 -2.35
C ARG A 192 -27.63 -10.94 -1.58
N LYS A 193 -28.34 -11.88 -2.22
CA LYS A 193 -28.61 -13.21 -1.66
C LYS A 193 -27.41 -14.18 -1.79
N THR A 194 -26.55 -13.96 -2.79
CA THR A 194 -25.39 -14.82 -3.06
C THR A 194 -24.09 -14.14 -2.66
N PRO A 195 -23.14 -14.85 -2.03
CA PRO A 195 -21.82 -14.32 -1.78
C PRO A 195 -21.12 -14.00 -3.10
N GLY A 196 -20.44 -12.86 -3.16
CA GLY A 196 -19.71 -12.42 -4.35
C GLY A 196 -19.03 -11.08 -4.11
N SER A 197 -18.01 -10.78 -4.90
CA SER A 197 -17.35 -9.48 -4.91
C SER A 197 -17.90 -8.62 -6.04
N ARG A 198 -17.94 -7.30 -5.79
CA ARG A 198 -18.17 -6.28 -6.82
C ARG A 198 -16.99 -5.33 -6.81
N THR A 199 -16.52 -4.99 -8.01
CA THR A 199 -15.41 -4.04 -8.16
C THR A 199 -15.85 -2.92 -9.08
N GLU A 200 -15.64 -1.69 -8.62
CA GLU A 200 -15.91 -0.47 -9.40
C GLU A 200 -14.74 0.50 -9.27
N GLU A 201 -14.48 1.27 -10.33
CA GLU A 201 -13.51 2.35 -10.30
C GLU A 201 -14.24 3.67 -10.06
N LEU A 202 -13.85 4.37 -9.01
CA LEU A 202 -14.54 5.55 -8.51
C LEU A 202 -13.56 6.71 -8.36
N GLU A 203 -13.99 7.90 -8.75
CA GLU A 203 -13.30 9.14 -8.38
C GLU A 203 -13.82 9.59 -7.02
N ILE A 204 -12.93 9.65 -6.02
CA ILE A 204 -13.25 10.04 -4.65
C ILE A 204 -12.55 11.36 -4.36
N THR A 205 -13.27 12.29 -3.75
CA THR A 205 -12.71 13.54 -3.25
C THR A 205 -12.27 13.30 -1.80
N ASP A 206 -10.99 13.51 -1.49
CA ASP A 206 -10.45 13.35 -0.14
C ASP A 206 -10.89 14.51 0.78
N ALA A 207 -10.61 14.38 2.08
CA ALA A 207 -10.92 15.40 3.08
C ALA A 207 -10.27 16.77 2.81
N GLN A 208 -9.22 16.82 1.95
CA GLN A 208 -8.55 18.05 1.53
C GLN A 208 -9.09 18.61 0.21
N GLY A 209 -10.14 18.04 -0.36
CA GLY A 209 -10.74 18.46 -1.62
C GLY A 209 -10.01 17.96 -2.87
N ARG A 210 -9.03 17.07 -2.75
CA ARG A 210 -8.29 16.51 -3.90
C ARG A 210 -9.04 15.30 -4.45
N LYS A 211 -9.16 15.23 -5.76
CA LYS A 211 -9.77 14.11 -6.47
C LYS A 211 -8.74 13.02 -6.74
N ARG A 212 -9.04 11.79 -6.35
CA ARG A 212 -8.22 10.60 -6.58
C ARG A 212 -9.05 9.45 -7.09
N TRP A 213 -8.44 8.59 -7.89
CA TRP A 213 -9.08 7.40 -8.41
C TRP A 213 -8.80 6.20 -7.52
N TYR A 214 -9.89 5.56 -7.10
CA TYR A 214 -9.84 4.33 -6.31
C TYR A 214 -10.55 3.19 -7.03
N ARG A 215 -10.00 1.98 -6.90
CA ARG A 215 -10.70 0.74 -7.21
C ARG A 215 -11.32 0.24 -5.92
N ALA A 216 -12.64 0.32 -5.82
CA ALA A 216 -13.43 -0.16 -4.69
C ALA A 216 -13.83 -1.61 -4.95
N THR A 217 -13.42 -2.53 -4.10
CA THR A 217 -13.88 -3.93 -4.11
C THR A 217 -14.73 -4.17 -2.89
N ALA A 218 -16.02 -4.41 -3.10
CA ALA A 218 -16.98 -4.70 -2.06
C ALA A 218 -17.31 -6.20 -2.02
N VAL A 219 -17.30 -6.78 -0.81
CA VAL A 219 -17.60 -8.19 -0.56
C VAL A 219 -18.66 -8.26 0.53
N LYS A 220 -19.66 -9.17 0.34
CA LYS A 220 -20.68 -9.42 1.35
C LYS A 220 -20.06 -10.13 2.55
N LEU A 221 -20.34 -9.63 3.75
CA LEU A 221 -20.05 -10.33 5.00
C LEU A 221 -21.09 -11.43 5.16
N ALA A 222 -20.62 -12.69 5.09
CA ALA A 222 -21.48 -13.84 5.40
C ALA A 222 -21.56 -14.01 6.91
N ALA A 223 -22.75 -14.31 7.43
CA ALA A 223 -22.89 -14.81 8.79
C ALA A 223 -22.04 -16.08 8.90
N GLY A 224 -21.09 -16.12 9.84
CA GLY A 224 -20.21 -17.27 10.03
C GLY A 224 -21.02 -18.55 10.22
N ASP A 225 -20.63 -19.62 9.54
CA ASP A 225 -21.24 -20.97 9.54
C ASP A 225 -20.98 -21.73 10.85
N GLY A 226 -20.84 -21.01 11.95
CA GLY A 226 -20.64 -21.50 13.32
C GLY A 226 -21.98 -21.69 14.03
N GLY A 227 -22.52 -22.91 13.91
CA GLY A 227 -23.57 -23.61 14.72
C GLY A 227 -24.49 -22.75 15.59
N GLU A 228 -25.78 -22.89 15.36
CA GLU A 228 -26.97 -22.74 16.26
C GLU A 228 -26.89 -21.96 17.58
N GLN A 229 -26.04 -20.97 17.73
CA GLN A 229 -26.15 -19.99 18.81
C GLN A 229 -26.69 -18.67 18.29
N ARG A 230 -28.02 -18.65 18.08
CA ARG A 230 -28.86 -17.45 17.96
C ARG A 230 -28.76 -16.64 19.25
N GLY A 231 -27.73 -15.78 19.39
CA GLY A 231 -27.63 -15.01 20.63
C GLY A 231 -26.72 -13.79 20.62
N MET A 232 -25.88 -13.63 19.58
CA MET A 232 -25.04 -12.42 19.49
C MET A 232 -24.88 -12.10 18.01
N GLY A 233 -25.41 -10.94 17.59
CA GLY A 233 -25.61 -10.49 16.23
C GLY A 233 -24.44 -10.83 15.32
N THR A 234 -24.64 -11.81 14.45
CA THR A 234 -23.75 -12.02 13.28
C THR A 234 -23.95 -10.81 12.39
N ALA A 235 -22.96 -9.94 12.34
CA ALA A 235 -23.00 -8.75 11.50
C ALA A 235 -23.13 -9.20 10.04
N GLN A 236 -24.34 -9.06 9.49
CA GLN A 236 -24.58 -9.14 8.07
C GLN A 236 -24.30 -7.76 7.50
N GLY A 237 -23.78 -7.69 6.28
CA GLY A 237 -23.46 -6.42 5.66
C GLY A 237 -22.48 -6.56 4.52
N ALA A 238 -21.70 -5.53 4.28
CA ALA A 238 -20.65 -5.54 3.26
C ALA A 238 -19.38 -4.85 3.75
N VAL A 239 -18.23 -5.31 3.26
CA VAL A 239 -16.95 -4.66 3.44
C VAL A 239 -16.42 -4.19 2.09
N ALA A 240 -15.91 -2.95 2.02
CA ALA A 240 -15.23 -2.42 0.85
C ALA A 240 -13.77 -2.12 1.18
N VAL A 241 -12.88 -2.50 0.27
CA VAL A 241 -11.47 -2.12 0.25
C VAL A 241 -11.25 -1.17 -0.92
N LEU A 242 -10.58 -0.04 -0.66
CA LEU A 242 -10.31 1.01 -1.64
C LEU A 242 -8.82 1.00 -1.96
N ARG A 243 -8.46 0.66 -3.19
CA ARG A 243 -7.09 0.70 -3.65
C ARG A 243 -6.87 1.93 -4.52
N ASP A 244 -5.89 2.76 -4.18
CA ASP A 244 -5.52 3.90 -5.03
C ASP A 244 -5.00 3.40 -6.38
N ILE A 245 -5.60 3.88 -7.45
CA ILE A 245 -5.24 3.60 -8.85
C ILE A 245 -4.88 4.87 -9.61
N GLY A 246 -4.56 5.96 -8.91
CA GLY A 246 -4.24 7.25 -9.52
C GLY A 246 -3.10 7.14 -10.52
N ASP A 247 -1.99 6.51 -10.13
CA ASP A 247 -0.83 6.30 -11.02
C ASP A 247 -1.18 5.42 -12.22
N HIS A 248 -1.96 4.37 -12.02
CA HIS A 248 -2.42 3.50 -13.10
C HIS A 248 -3.33 4.25 -14.09
N LYS A 249 -4.24 5.09 -13.60
CA LYS A 249 -5.11 5.95 -14.43
C LYS A 249 -4.30 7.00 -15.19
N ALA A 250 -3.32 7.63 -14.53
CA ALA A 250 -2.42 8.57 -15.17
C ALA A 250 -1.63 7.90 -16.30
N LEU A 251 -1.13 6.69 -16.07
CA LEU A 251 -0.43 5.91 -17.08
C LEU A 251 -1.36 5.52 -18.25
N GLN A 252 -2.57 5.03 -17.95
CA GLN A 252 -3.56 4.72 -19.00
C GLN A 252 -3.92 5.93 -19.84
N LYS A 253 -4.11 7.10 -19.20
CA LYS A 253 -4.40 8.35 -19.90
C LYS A 253 -3.24 8.74 -20.81
N ARG A 254 -1.99 8.72 -20.31
CA ARG A 254 -0.78 8.99 -21.10
C ARG A 254 -0.66 8.05 -22.30
N ASN A 255 -0.94 6.76 -22.10
CA ASN A 255 -0.89 5.80 -23.21
C ASN A 255 -2.00 6.06 -24.25
N ALA A 256 -3.21 6.41 -23.83
CA ALA A 256 -4.29 6.75 -24.75
C ALA A 256 -3.97 8.04 -25.55
N GLU A 257 -3.42 9.07 -24.88
CA GLU A 257 -2.95 10.31 -25.52
C GLU A 257 -1.81 10.01 -26.51
N PHE A 258 -0.87 9.13 -26.12
CA PHE A 258 0.21 8.67 -26.99
C PHE A 258 -0.33 8.00 -28.25
N VAL A 259 -1.21 7.01 -28.14
CA VAL A 259 -1.80 6.32 -29.32
C VAL A 259 -2.57 7.28 -30.22
N SER A 260 -3.32 8.21 -29.62
CA SER A 260 -4.06 9.25 -30.36
C SER A 260 -3.10 10.18 -31.14
N ALA A 261 -2.02 10.63 -30.51
CA ALA A 261 -1.03 11.49 -31.12
C ALA A 261 -0.28 10.77 -32.27
N VAL A 262 0.13 9.51 -32.08
CA VAL A 262 0.72 8.68 -33.14
C VAL A 262 -0.22 8.59 -34.32
N SER A 263 -1.49 8.26 -34.08
CA SER A 263 -2.49 8.13 -35.16
C SER A 263 -2.65 9.43 -35.97
N HIS A 264 -2.65 10.57 -35.28
CA HIS A 264 -2.76 11.88 -35.90
C HIS A 264 -1.52 12.21 -36.77
N GLU A 265 -0.31 12.00 -36.18
CA GLU A 265 0.96 12.28 -36.86
C GLU A 265 1.22 11.31 -38.04
N MET A 266 0.62 10.12 -38.06
CA MET A 266 0.66 9.22 -39.23
C MET A 266 -0.37 9.59 -40.30
N LYS A 267 -1.57 10.04 -39.93
CA LYS A 267 -2.62 10.39 -40.87
C LYS A 267 -2.24 11.57 -41.78
N THR A 268 -1.56 12.57 -41.21
CA THR A 268 -1.19 13.79 -41.94
C THR A 268 -0.28 13.52 -43.16
N PRO A 269 0.90 12.87 -43.03
CA PRO A 269 1.74 12.56 -44.20
C PRO A 269 1.06 11.57 -45.14
N LEU A 270 0.29 10.61 -44.64
CA LEU A 270 -0.45 9.65 -45.47
C LEU A 270 -1.51 10.37 -46.34
N ALA A 271 -2.24 11.31 -45.74
CA ALA A 271 -3.21 12.13 -46.51
C ALA A 271 -2.52 12.99 -47.58
N GLY A 272 -1.33 13.54 -47.26
CA GLY A 272 -0.52 14.28 -48.25
C GLY A 272 -0.06 13.40 -49.41
N ILE A 273 0.49 12.21 -49.11
CA ILE A 273 0.86 11.24 -50.15
C ILE A 273 -0.35 10.92 -51.02
N LYS A 274 -1.49 10.59 -50.39
CA LYS A 274 -2.71 10.21 -51.12
C LYS A 274 -3.19 11.37 -52.05
N ALA A 275 -3.22 12.59 -51.53
CA ALA A 275 -3.65 13.75 -52.30
C ALA A 275 -2.77 13.97 -53.55
N TYR A 276 -1.44 13.93 -53.42
CA TYR A 276 -0.54 14.10 -54.58
C TYR A 276 -0.61 12.92 -55.54
N VAL A 277 -0.84 11.70 -55.07
CA VAL A 277 -1.08 10.53 -55.94
C VAL A 277 -2.40 10.69 -56.70
N GLU A 278 -3.46 11.18 -56.08
CA GLU A 278 -4.74 11.47 -56.74
C GLU A 278 -4.57 12.57 -57.83
N LEU A 279 -3.89 13.68 -57.49
CA LEU A 279 -3.59 14.73 -58.47
C LEU A 279 -2.78 14.21 -59.66
N LEU A 280 -1.79 13.35 -59.46
CA LEU A 280 -1.04 12.70 -60.54
C LEU A 280 -1.91 11.77 -61.38
N ALA A 281 -2.82 11.00 -60.72
CA ALA A 281 -3.71 10.05 -61.41
C ALA A 281 -4.80 10.77 -62.23
N ASP A 282 -5.28 11.92 -61.76
CA ASP A 282 -6.28 12.75 -62.42
C ASP A 282 -5.69 13.61 -63.58
N GLY A 283 -4.37 13.55 -63.76
CA GLY A 283 -3.69 14.29 -64.82
C GLY A 283 -3.49 15.78 -64.56
N GLU A 284 -3.63 16.22 -63.30
CA GLU A 284 -3.46 17.62 -62.89
C GLU A 284 -1.99 18.12 -63.02
N ALA A 285 -1.03 17.19 -63.20
CA ALA A 285 0.35 17.51 -63.49
C ALA A 285 0.57 17.50 -65.04
N GLU A 286 0.27 18.63 -65.71
CA GLU A 286 0.33 18.74 -67.16
C GLU A 286 1.76 18.71 -67.70
N ASP A 287 2.76 19.16 -66.94
CA ASP A 287 4.15 19.21 -67.31
C ASP A 287 5.05 18.33 -66.44
N ARG A 288 6.24 18.00 -66.94
CA ARG A 288 7.22 17.16 -66.31
C ARG A 288 7.77 17.76 -65.00
N ALA A 289 7.86 19.09 -64.91
CA ALA A 289 8.39 19.76 -63.71
C ALA A 289 7.41 19.63 -62.55
N THR A 290 6.10 19.83 -62.82
CA THR A 290 5.02 19.61 -61.81
C THR A 290 4.94 18.15 -61.38
N GLN A 291 5.15 17.18 -62.31
CA GLN A 291 5.21 15.76 -61.95
C GLN A 291 6.39 15.46 -61.03
N GLU A 292 7.57 16.00 -61.36
CA GLU A 292 8.77 15.83 -60.52
C GLU A 292 8.61 16.49 -59.14
N GLU A 293 7.96 17.65 -59.09
CA GLU A 293 7.61 18.31 -57.80
C GLU A 293 6.68 17.44 -56.95
N PHE A 294 5.57 16.90 -57.49
CA PHE A 294 4.65 16.06 -56.76
C PHE A 294 5.34 14.77 -56.28
N LEU A 295 6.19 14.15 -57.08
CA LEU A 295 6.97 12.97 -56.67
C LEU A 295 7.96 13.31 -55.54
N GLN A 296 8.59 14.48 -55.57
CA GLN A 296 9.45 14.93 -54.45
C GLN A 296 8.67 15.16 -53.17
N LEU A 297 7.47 15.74 -53.25
CA LEU A 297 6.58 15.95 -52.14
C LEU A 297 6.13 14.60 -51.52
N ILE A 298 5.76 13.62 -52.37
CA ILE A 298 5.41 12.26 -51.94
C ILE A 298 6.60 11.61 -51.23
N SER A 299 7.80 11.67 -51.84
CA SER A 299 9.02 11.11 -51.23
C SER A 299 9.32 11.75 -49.88
N GLY A 300 9.21 13.08 -49.78
CA GLY A 300 9.41 13.81 -48.51
C GLY A 300 8.41 13.41 -47.40
N GLN A 301 7.15 13.15 -47.78
CA GLN A 301 6.16 12.66 -46.80
C GLN A 301 6.44 11.20 -46.39
N ALA A 302 6.88 10.34 -47.30
CA ALA A 302 7.27 8.97 -47.03
C ALA A 302 8.48 8.90 -46.08
N ASP A 303 9.51 9.71 -46.32
CA ASP A 303 10.70 9.83 -45.47
C ASP A 303 10.33 10.35 -44.07
N ARG A 304 9.37 11.27 -44.00
CA ARG A 304 8.83 11.76 -42.72
C ARG A 304 8.13 10.63 -41.94
N LEU A 305 7.31 9.83 -42.61
CA LEU A 305 6.59 8.70 -42.01
C LEU A 305 7.59 7.62 -41.55
N GLN A 306 8.60 7.31 -42.34
CA GLN A 306 9.64 6.35 -41.97
C GLN A 306 10.37 6.81 -40.69
N ARG A 307 10.81 8.05 -40.61
CA ARG A 307 11.46 8.60 -39.41
C ARG A 307 10.54 8.57 -38.20
N LEU A 308 9.24 8.80 -38.34
CA LEU A 308 8.27 8.70 -37.28
C LEU A 308 8.23 7.26 -36.73
N VAL A 309 8.12 6.26 -37.61
CA VAL A 309 8.09 4.83 -37.24
C VAL A 309 9.38 4.40 -36.55
N GLU A 310 10.54 4.79 -37.09
CA GLU A 310 11.86 4.47 -36.50
C GLU A 310 12.01 5.06 -35.09
N ASN A 311 11.62 6.33 -34.94
CA ASN A 311 11.65 6.97 -33.59
C ASN A 311 10.73 6.28 -32.59
N LEU A 312 9.53 5.87 -33.03
CA LEU A 312 8.58 5.13 -32.17
C LEU A 312 9.14 3.76 -31.77
N LEU A 313 9.71 3.02 -32.72
CA LEU A 313 10.33 1.73 -32.46
C LEU A 313 11.53 1.86 -31.51
N ASN A 314 12.36 2.88 -31.66
CA ASN A 314 13.49 3.12 -30.77
C ASN A 314 13.03 3.44 -29.36
N ILE A 315 12.04 4.32 -29.20
CA ILE A 315 11.46 4.62 -27.88
C ILE A 315 10.87 3.35 -27.24
N ALA A 316 10.06 2.59 -27.99
CA ALA A 316 9.44 1.37 -27.49
C ALA A 316 10.48 0.30 -27.07
N ARG A 317 11.55 0.14 -27.83
CA ARG A 317 12.64 -0.79 -27.50
C ARG A 317 13.39 -0.38 -26.24
N ILE A 318 13.69 0.92 -26.08
CA ILE A 318 14.39 1.45 -24.91
C ILE A 318 13.50 1.26 -23.67
N GLU A 319 12.23 1.65 -23.73
CA GLU A 319 11.27 1.48 -22.61
C GLU A 319 11.05 0.02 -22.21
N ALA A 320 11.06 -0.88 -23.18
CA ALA A 320 10.95 -2.33 -22.91
C ALA A 320 12.26 -2.95 -22.37
N GLY A 321 13.36 -2.19 -22.31
CA GLY A 321 14.67 -2.71 -21.92
C GLY A 321 15.24 -3.78 -22.89
N VAL A 322 14.73 -3.84 -24.13
CA VAL A 322 15.06 -4.90 -25.11
C VAL A 322 16.13 -4.42 -26.11
N VAL A 323 16.75 -3.27 -25.85
CA VAL A 323 17.77 -2.72 -26.74
C VAL A 323 19.09 -3.47 -26.54
N ASN A 324 19.63 -4.03 -27.60
CA ASN A 324 21.01 -4.50 -27.63
C ASN A 324 21.96 -3.30 -27.69
N VAL A 325 22.32 -2.77 -26.52
CA VAL A 325 23.21 -1.62 -26.40
C VAL A 325 24.65 -2.09 -26.49
N ASN A 326 25.38 -1.62 -27.48
CA ASN A 326 26.79 -1.92 -27.66
C ASN A 326 27.68 -0.75 -27.17
N LYS A 327 27.78 -0.62 -25.85
CA LYS A 327 28.64 0.41 -25.25
C LYS A 327 30.11 0.05 -25.39
N GLN A 328 30.86 0.95 -25.98
CA GLN A 328 32.30 0.85 -26.12
C GLN A 328 32.94 2.18 -25.71
N PRO A 329 34.20 2.19 -25.25
CA PRO A 329 34.95 3.44 -25.08
C PRO A 329 35.04 4.20 -26.41
N ARG A 330 34.50 5.41 -26.44
CA ARG A 330 34.45 6.26 -27.63
C ARG A 330 34.86 7.69 -27.30
N SER A 331 35.36 8.40 -28.33
CA SER A 331 35.58 9.82 -28.24
C SER A 331 34.26 10.56 -28.45
N LEU A 332 33.82 11.34 -27.47
CA LEU A 332 32.64 12.18 -27.60
C LEU A 332 32.78 13.19 -28.77
N ASN A 333 33.97 13.82 -28.89
CA ASN A 333 34.20 14.81 -29.92
C ASN A 333 34.06 14.23 -31.35
N GLU A 334 34.53 12.99 -31.59
CA GLU A 334 34.34 12.34 -32.90
C GLU A 334 32.85 12.20 -33.26
N ILE A 335 32.02 11.81 -32.29
CA ILE A 335 30.57 11.69 -32.47
C ILE A 335 29.95 13.05 -32.75
N LEU A 336 30.35 14.07 -32.01
CA LEU A 336 29.84 15.45 -32.15
C LEU A 336 30.27 16.08 -33.50
N GLU A 337 31.51 15.86 -33.94
CA GLU A 337 32.00 16.31 -35.25
C GLU A 337 31.22 15.68 -36.41
N GLU A 338 30.89 14.39 -36.28
CA GLU A 338 30.06 13.70 -37.25
C GLU A 338 28.63 14.29 -37.27
N ALA A 339 28.02 14.52 -36.10
CA ALA A 339 26.71 15.17 -36.00
C ALA A 339 26.72 16.55 -36.65
N LEU A 340 27.77 17.35 -36.46
CA LEU A 340 27.94 18.65 -37.11
C LEU A 340 28.00 18.52 -38.62
N ARG A 341 28.76 17.54 -39.12
CA ARG A 341 28.86 17.31 -40.58
C ARG A 341 27.50 16.98 -41.21
N LEU A 342 26.70 16.17 -40.52
CA LEU A 342 25.38 15.75 -41.01
C LEU A 342 24.33 16.87 -40.98
N VAL A 343 24.42 17.81 -40.01
CA VAL A 343 23.49 18.94 -39.92
C VAL A 343 23.91 20.14 -40.75
N ARG A 344 25.17 20.25 -41.16
CA ARG A 344 25.74 21.38 -41.89
C ARG A 344 24.93 21.76 -43.13
N PRO A 345 24.51 20.86 -44.03
CA PRO A 345 23.75 21.23 -45.22
C PRO A 345 22.43 21.95 -44.89
N SER A 346 21.75 21.48 -43.82
CA SER A 346 20.49 22.10 -43.39
C SER A 346 20.71 23.49 -42.76
N ALA A 347 21.84 23.73 -42.10
CA ALA A 347 22.21 25.02 -41.57
C ALA A 347 22.59 26.00 -42.66
N GLU A 348 23.34 25.56 -43.69
CA GLU A 348 23.72 26.34 -44.85
C GLU A 348 22.49 26.79 -45.68
N THR A 349 21.53 25.88 -45.91
CA THR A 349 20.26 26.22 -46.59
C THR A 349 19.48 27.34 -45.88
N LYS A 350 19.58 27.45 -44.56
CA LYS A 350 18.95 28.50 -43.76
C LYS A 350 19.87 29.67 -43.43
N ASN A 351 21.07 29.76 -44.02
CA ASN A 351 22.08 30.76 -43.70
C ASN A 351 22.42 30.87 -42.20
N ILE A 352 22.36 29.73 -41.46
CA ILE A 352 22.66 29.67 -40.03
C ILE A 352 24.15 29.47 -39.84
N GLN A 353 24.75 30.30 -38.98
CA GLN A 353 26.15 30.18 -38.57
C GLN A 353 26.32 28.98 -37.61
N LEU A 354 26.91 27.89 -38.08
CA LEU A 354 27.22 26.73 -37.29
C LEU A 354 28.65 26.84 -36.71
N VAL A 355 28.77 26.93 -35.38
CA VAL A 355 30.05 27.14 -34.71
C VAL A 355 30.39 25.91 -33.87
N SER A 356 31.63 25.45 -33.96
CA SER A 356 32.17 24.34 -33.19
C SER A 356 33.19 24.86 -32.19
N GLU A 357 32.91 24.68 -30.91
CA GLU A 357 33.76 25.00 -29.76
C GLU A 357 34.06 23.73 -28.96
N LEU A 358 34.60 22.71 -29.65
CA LEU A 358 34.91 21.43 -29.01
C LEU A 358 36.22 21.50 -28.25
N SER A 359 36.25 20.82 -27.10
CA SER A 359 37.47 20.70 -26.26
C SER A 359 38.59 20.05 -27.09
N PRO A 360 39.83 20.58 -27.00
CA PRO A 360 40.98 19.90 -27.62
C PRO A 360 41.39 18.63 -26.90
N MET A 361 40.83 18.36 -25.73
CA MET A 361 41.13 17.17 -24.92
C MET A 361 40.30 15.97 -25.38
N TYR A 362 40.86 14.76 -25.19
CA TYR A 362 40.10 13.56 -25.42
C TYR A 362 39.00 13.39 -24.34
N LEU A 363 37.76 13.41 -24.79
CA LEU A 363 36.58 13.23 -23.96
C LEU A 363 36.07 11.80 -24.13
N GLY A 364 36.60 10.86 -23.35
CA GLY A 364 36.22 9.45 -23.39
C GLY A 364 34.86 9.20 -22.71
N VAL A 365 33.95 8.51 -23.40
CA VAL A 365 32.65 8.05 -22.89
C VAL A 365 32.48 6.56 -23.15
N LEU A 366 31.78 5.85 -22.26
CA LEU A 366 31.33 4.49 -22.51
C LEU A 366 29.95 4.56 -23.19
N ALA A 367 29.93 4.50 -24.52
CA ALA A 367 28.72 4.80 -25.27
C ALA A 367 28.47 3.85 -26.44
N ASP A 368 27.19 3.68 -26.77
CA ASP A 368 26.75 3.23 -28.06
C ASP A 368 26.81 4.41 -29.03
N ARG A 369 27.72 4.30 -30.00
CA ARG A 369 28.05 5.40 -30.94
C ARG A 369 26.83 5.88 -31.69
N ASP A 370 26.06 4.97 -32.24
CA ASP A 370 24.96 5.32 -33.15
C ASP A 370 23.80 5.95 -32.39
N MET A 371 23.54 5.46 -31.20
CA MET A 371 22.55 6.08 -30.31
C MET A 371 22.96 7.47 -29.85
N LEU A 372 24.21 7.65 -29.40
CA LEU A 372 24.68 8.93 -28.95
C LEU A 372 24.76 9.96 -30.12
N LEU A 373 25.14 9.50 -31.32
CA LEU A 373 25.06 10.29 -32.57
C LEU A 373 23.61 10.73 -32.83
N GLN A 374 22.66 9.83 -32.70
CA GLN A 374 21.23 10.16 -32.87
C GLN A 374 20.74 11.20 -31.85
N ALA A 375 21.17 11.10 -30.59
CA ALA A 375 20.84 12.10 -29.56
C ALA A 375 21.42 13.49 -29.94
N ALA A 376 22.69 13.55 -30.33
CA ALA A 376 23.33 14.78 -30.77
C ALA A 376 22.64 15.38 -32.03
N LEU A 377 22.29 14.54 -32.99
CA LEU A 377 21.54 14.94 -34.18
C LEU A 377 20.16 15.50 -33.86
N ASN A 378 19.44 14.90 -32.92
CA ASN A 378 18.14 15.39 -32.47
C ASN A 378 18.25 16.82 -31.88
N LEU A 379 19.28 17.05 -31.07
CA LEU A 379 19.53 18.40 -30.50
C LEU A 379 19.94 19.41 -31.54
N LEU A 380 20.94 19.09 -32.37
CA LEU A 380 21.45 19.98 -33.43
C LEU A 380 20.40 20.29 -34.50
N SER A 381 19.65 19.29 -34.96
CA SER A 381 18.59 19.49 -35.95
C SER A 381 17.46 20.35 -35.38
N ASN A 382 17.10 20.21 -34.09
CA ASN A 382 16.15 21.10 -33.46
C ASN A 382 16.69 22.55 -33.37
N ALA A 383 17.95 22.73 -32.95
CA ALA A 383 18.58 24.04 -32.92
C ALA A 383 18.52 24.76 -34.30
N VAL A 384 18.93 24.07 -35.39
CA VAL A 384 18.85 24.62 -36.75
C VAL A 384 17.40 24.89 -37.17
N LYS A 385 16.49 24.01 -36.79
CA LYS A 385 15.08 24.10 -37.16
C LYS A 385 14.40 25.33 -36.57
N TYR A 386 14.62 25.62 -35.28
CA TYR A 386 13.96 26.69 -34.52
C TYR A 386 14.75 28.00 -34.49
N THR A 387 15.94 28.02 -35.08
CA THR A 387 16.70 29.25 -35.29
C THR A 387 16.23 29.94 -36.59
N PRO A 388 15.89 31.23 -36.57
CA PRO A 388 15.61 32.01 -37.76
C PRO A 388 16.80 32.07 -38.71
N GLU A 389 16.54 32.44 -39.97
CA GLU A 389 17.57 32.68 -40.98
C GLU A 389 18.58 33.72 -40.47
N GLY A 390 19.87 33.47 -40.71
CA GLY A 390 20.95 34.33 -40.25
C GLY A 390 21.34 34.17 -38.77
N GLY A 391 20.65 33.31 -38.05
CA GLY A 391 20.97 33.02 -36.64
C GLY A 391 22.22 32.17 -36.46
N LYS A 392 22.49 31.78 -35.21
CA LYS A 392 23.70 31.05 -34.81
C LYS A 392 23.37 29.81 -33.98
N VAL A 393 24.07 28.71 -34.27
CA VAL A 393 24.04 27.48 -33.46
C VAL A 393 25.47 27.14 -33.07
N ILE A 394 25.69 26.91 -31.76
CA ILE A 394 27.01 26.64 -31.18
C ILE A 394 26.97 25.26 -30.54
N LEU A 395 27.93 24.40 -30.92
CA LEU A 395 28.15 23.11 -30.24
C LEU A 395 29.43 23.23 -29.40
N ARG A 396 29.30 23.05 -28.12
CA ARG A 396 30.43 23.04 -27.15
C ARG A 396 30.61 21.67 -26.55
N SER A 397 31.87 21.34 -26.24
CA SER A 397 32.16 20.19 -25.37
C SER A 397 33.21 20.56 -24.34
N GLN A 398 33.08 20.02 -23.14
CA GLN A 398 34.01 20.24 -22.04
C GLN A 398 34.04 19.03 -21.11
N THR A 399 35.07 18.98 -20.24
CA THR A 399 35.13 18.03 -19.14
C THR A 399 34.89 18.75 -17.83
N ASP A 400 34.17 18.11 -16.93
CA ASP A 400 33.93 18.58 -15.56
C ASP A 400 34.32 17.43 -14.62
N GLY A 401 35.64 17.22 -14.46
CA GLY A 401 36.22 16.20 -13.60
C GLY A 401 35.79 14.80 -13.97
N GLU A 402 34.75 14.29 -13.31
CA GLU A 402 34.21 12.93 -13.46
C GLU A 402 33.23 12.79 -14.62
N HIS A 403 32.79 13.88 -15.23
CA HIS A 403 31.82 13.89 -16.29
C HIS A 403 32.37 14.58 -17.54
N VAL A 404 31.79 14.26 -18.65
CA VAL A 404 31.94 15.01 -19.91
C VAL A 404 30.60 15.65 -20.23
N ARG A 405 30.65 16.87 -20.71
CA ARG A 405 29.48 17.68 -21.04
C ARG A 405 29.58 18.14 -22.48
N PHE A 406 28.48 18.09 -23.20
CA PHE A 406 28.32 18.84 -24.43
C PHE A 406 27.06 19.68 -24.42
N GLU A 407 27.07 20.78 -25.12
CA GLU A 407 25.97 21.75 -25.19
C GLU A 407 25.69 22.12 -26.62
N VAL A 408 24.39 22.22 -26.92
CA VAL A 408 23.89 22.81 -28.17
C VAL A 408 23.15 24.08 -27.78
N GLN A 409 23.72 25.23 -28.15
CA GLN A 409 23.15 26.56 -27.92
C GLN A 409 22.65 27.11 -29.24
N ASP A 410 21.45 27.65 -29.28
CA ASP A 410 20.85 28.31 -30.42
C ASP A 410 20.42 29.76 -30.09
N THR A 411 20.30 30.60 -31.09
CA THR A 411 19.73 31.95 -31.02
C THR A 411 18.32 31.97 -31.61
N GLY A 412 17.56 30.92 -31.36
CA GLY A 412 16.22 30.71 -31.87
C GLY A 412 15.12 31.42 -31.08
N VAL A 413 13.90 30.99 -31.30
CA VAL A 413 12.70 31.58 -30.69
C VAL A 413 12.66 31.41 -29.15
N GLY A 414 13.45 30.49 -28.60
CA GLY A 414 13.47 30.18 -27.18
C GLY A 414 12.18 29.51 -26.71
N LEU A 415 12.18 29.16 -25.41
CA LEU A 415 11.10 28.45 -24.75
C LEU A 415 10.62 29.24 -23.54
N SER A 416 9.34 29.14 -23.17
CA SER A 416 8.85 29.59 -21.88
C SER A 416 9.28 28.66 -20.77
N GLU A 417 9.21 29.10 -19.52
CA GLU A 417 9.53 28.25 -18.35
C GLU A 417 8.62 27.00 -18.29
N GLU A 418 7.33 27.15 -18.64
CA GLU A 418 6.39 26.02 -18.73
C GLU A 418 6.79 25.05 -19.86
N ASP A 419 7.19 25.57 -21.04
CA ASP A 419 7.63 24.74 -22.15
C ASP A 419 8.94 23.99 -21.82
N CYS A 420 9.88 24.59 -21.10
CA CYS A 420 11.12 23.94 -20.66
C CYS A 420 10.86 22.69 -19.82
N GLN A 421 9.84 22.70 -18.98
CA GLN A 421 9.46 21.52 -18.16
C GLN A 421 8.86 20.39 -19.01
N ARG A 422 8.31 20.71 -20.19
CA ARG A 422 7.51 19.81 -21.01
C ARG A 422 8.15 19.38 -22.33
N VAL A 423 9.23 20.02 -22.77
CA VAL A 423 9.84 19.72 -24.11
C VAL A 423 10.33 18.28 -24.26
N PHE A 424 10.54 17.57 -23.15
CA PHE A 424 10.91 16.16 -23.14
C PHE A 424 9.70 15.21 -23.07
N GLU A 425 8.46 15.74 -23.00
CA GLU A 425 7.25 14.91 -23.09
C GLU A 425 7.03 14.45 -24.54
N LYS A 426 6.57 13.21 -24.72
CA LYS A 426 6.29 12.64 -26.05
C LYS A 426 5.21 13.45 -26.78
N PHE A 427 5.45 13.77 -28.04
CA PHE A 427 4.58 14.59 -28.91
C PHE A 427 4.34 16.02 -28.45
N TYR A 428 5.03 16.46 -27.40
CA TYR A 428 4.92 17.84 -26.99
C TYR A 428 5.51 18.77 -28.05
N ARG A 429 4.79 19.82 -28.37
CA ARG A 429 5.21 20.89 -29.29
C ARG A 429 4.64 22.22 -28.82
N VAL A 430 5.48 23.26 -28.79
CA VAL A 430 5.04 24.62 -28.45
C VAL A 430 3.98 25.06 -29.46
N LYS A 431 2.81 25.50 -28.95
CA LYS A 431 1.64 25.81 -29.83
C LYS A 431 1.92 26.88 -30.87
N LYS A 432 2.73 27.91 -30.52
CA LYS A 432 3.08 29.03 -31.39
C LYS A 432 4.03 28.63 -32.51
N ASP A 433 4.82 27.56 -32.35
CA ASP A 433 5.87 27.17 -33.27
C ASP A 433 5.48 26.00 -34.18
N ARG A 434 4.21 25.53 -34.07
CA ARG A 434 3.70 24.42 -34.90
C ARG A 434 3.80 24.71 -36.41
N ASP A 435 3.64 25.97 -36.79
CA ASP A 435 3.65 26.41 -38.18
C ASP A 435 5.07 26.76 -38.66
N MET A 436 6.01 27.03 -37.74
CA MET A 436 7.38 27.41 -38.11
C MET A 436 8.19 26.25 -38.69
N ALA A 437 7.92 25.04 -38.21
CA ALA A 437 8.70 23.90 -38.71
C ALA A 437 8.02 22.57 -38.50
N PRO A 438 8.01 21.65 -39.47
CA PRO A 438 7.43 20.31 -39.34
C PRO A 438 8.20 19.46 -38.31
N GLY A 439 7.49 18.67 -37.50
CA GLY A 439 8.14 17.77 -36.53
C GLY A 439 7.15 16.93 -35.77
N THR A 440 7.61 15.78 -35.27
CA THR A 440 6.80 14.76 -34.59
C THR A 440 6.71 14.94 -33.09
N GLY A 441 7.54 15.81 -32.48
CA GLY A 441 7.67 15.93 -31.04
C GLY A 441 8.28 14.69 -30.34
N LEU A 442 8.99 13.84 -31.10
CA LEU A 442 9.63 12.63 -30.55
C LEU A 442 11.15 12.72 -30.44
N GLY A 443 11.79 13.70 -31.09
CA GLY A 443 13.25 13.81 -31.11
C GLY A 443 13.86 14.09 -29.73
N LEU A 444 13.34 15.06 -28.99
CA LEU A 444 13.82 15.41 -27.63
C LEU A 444 13.54 14.29 -26.61
N PRO A 445 12.32 13.70 -26.54
CA PRO A 445 12.09 12.50 -25.73
C PRO A 445 13.07 11.37 -26.04
N LEU A 446 13.33 11.08 -27.31
CA LEU A 446 14.29 10.04 -27.69
C LEU A 446 15.73 10.39 -27.26
N ALA A 447 16.15 11.65 -27.44
CA ALA A 447 17.46 12.10 -26.93
C ALA A 447 17.57 11.93 -25.42
N LYS A 448 16.51 12.24 -24.67
CA LYS A 448 16.46 12.03 -23.22
C LYS A 448 16.59 10.56 -22.84
N HIS A 449 15.83 9.67 -23.45
CA HIS A 449 15.92 8.23 -23.21
C HIS A 449 17.30 7.67 -23.55
N ILE A 450 17.90 8.11 -24.64
CA ILE A 450 19.26 7.69 -25.01
C ILE A 450 20.28 8.15 -23.95
N VAL A 451 20.18 9.38 -23.49
CA VAL A 451 21.14 9.95 -22.54
C VAL A 451 20.93 9.36 -21.13
N GLU A 452 19.70 9.38 -20.62
CA GLU A 452 19.40 8.99 -19.24
C GLU A 452 19.28 7.48 -19.08
N ASP A 453 18.40 6.83 -19.82
CA ASP A 453 18.09 5.39 -19.60
C ASP A 453 19.17 4.48 -20.19
N VAL A 454 19.76 4.86 -21.34
CA VAL A 454 20.79 4.05 -21.99
C VAL A 454 22.18 4.39 -21.45
N HIS A 455 22.55 5.67 -21.33
CA HIS A 455 23.93 6.05 -21.02
C HIS A 455 24.15 6.48 -19.57
N GLY A 456 23.07 6.56 -18.74
CA GLY A 456 23.18 6.94 -17.33
C GLY A 456 23.63 8.40 -17.11
N GLY A 457 23.42 9.24 -18.12
CA GLY A 457 23.70 10.66 -18.08
C GLY A 457 22.50 11.50 -17.65
N THR A 458 22.60 12.81 -17.90
CA THR A 458 21.53 13.77 -17.66
C THR A 458 21.42 14.73 -18.83
N ILE A 459 20.17 15.08 -19.22
CA ILE A 459 19.91 16.12 -20.21
C ILE A 459 19.09 17.24 -19.57
N THR A 460 19.51 18.49 -19.82
CA THR A 460 18.85 19.69 -19.29
C THR A 460 18.62 20.71 -20.40
N VAL A 461 17.71 21.66 -20.17
CA VAL A 461 17.44 22.78 -21.05
C VAL A 461 17.38 24.08 -20.23
N GLU A 462 18.06 25.09 -20.71
CA GLU A 462 17.95 26.47 -20.25
C GLU A 462 17.55 27.32 -21.44
N SER A 463 16.49 28.10 -21.32
CA SER A 463 15.97 28.88 -22.42
C SER A 463 15.25 30.13 -21.94
N LYS A 464 15.23 31.15 -22.81
CA LYS A 464 14.47 32.35 -22.59
C LYS A 464 13.79 32.75 -23.91
N LEU A 465 12.52 33.03 -23.82
CA LEU A 465 11.70 33.36 -25.01
C LEU A 465 12.28 34.56 -25.78
N GLY A 466 12.56 34.38 -27.05
CA GLY A 466 13.19 35.37 -27.94
C GLY A 466 14.71 35.49 -27.88
N GLU A 467 15.38 34.77 -26.95
CA GLU A 467 16.86 34.80 -26.80
C GLU A 467 17.53 33.48 -27.25
N GLY A 468 16.74 32.39 -27.40
CA GLY A 468 17.24 31.08 -27.80
C GLY A 468 17.26 30.08 -26.69
N SER A 469 17.84 28.90 -26.92
CA SER A 469 17.89 27.78 -25.98
C SER A 469 19.29 27.18 -25.90
N THR A 470 19.60 26.58 -24.74
CA THR A 470 20.80 25.79 -24.51
C THR A 470 20.40 24.44 -23.98
N PHE A 471 20.63 23.40 -24.76
CA PHE A 471 20.48 22.01 -24.34
C PHE A 471 21.82 21.47 -23.92
N ALA A 472 21.93 20.97 -22.68
CA ALA A 472 23.16 20.42 -22.12
C ALA A 472 22.99 18.93 -21.82
N VAL A 473 23.96 18.13 -22.23
CA VAL A 473 24.05 16.69 -21.97
C VAL A 473 25.31 16.43 -21.14
N ILE A 474 25.14 15.73 -20.04
CA ILE A 474 26.21 15.33 -19.12
C ILE A 474 26.29 13.81 -19.11
N LEU A 475 27.46 13.25 -19.37
CA LEU A 475 27.69 11.80 -19.43
C LEU A 475 28.84 11.41 -18.47
N PRO A 476 28.79 10.20 -17.87
CA PRO A 476 29.91 9.66 -17.12
C PRO A 476 31.15 9.50 -18.00
N ARG A 477 32.32 9.90 -17.51
CA ARG A 477 33.59 9.75 -18.23
C ARG A 477 34.02 8.28 -18.24
N ALA A 478 34.46 7.78 -19.40
CA ALA A 478 35.04 6.43 -19.49
C ALA A 478 36.36 6.36 -18.69
N GLY A 479 36.46 5.43 -17.77
CA GLY A 479 37.64 5.22 -16.92
C GLY A 479 37.35 5.18 -15.43
N GLN A 480 36.10 5.44 -14.99
CA GLN A 480 35.64 5.14 -13.64
C GLN A 480 34.67 3.95 -13.72
N SER A 481 35.15 2.77 -13.38
CA SER A 481 34.28 1.60 -13.11
C SER A 481 33.37 1.94 -11.92
N LEU A 482 32.09 1.82 -12.13
CA LEU A 482 31.13 1.66 -11.04
C LEU A 482 31.38 0.34 -10.31
#